data_9c78f1fc95c56d93dc0264bc4daa0b9a
#
_entry.id   9c78f1fc95c56d93dc0264bc4daa0b9a
#
_cell.length_a   1.000
_cell.length_b   1.000
_cell.length_c   1.000
_cell.angle_alpha   90.00
_cell.angle_beta   90.00
_cell.angle_gamma   90.00
#
_symmetry.space_group_name_H-M   'P 1'
#
loop_
_entity.id
_entity.type
_entity.pdbx_description
1 polymer ?
#
loop_
_entity_poly.entity_id
_entity_poly.type
_entity_poly.pdbx_seq_one_letter_code
_entity_poly.pdbx_strand_id
1 'polypeptide(L)'
;MKPKLLYIHGLGSDRNSRKLVNIKDFFENQFEYNFVEWNNDSDISALLNEAQKWLTSEPNVQIVLVGDSTGANFAYQLREKLIENGRKPTLILTSPLLNIDNRIADFEFPKNLIPQLWKIENPEDALIIATKKDQVLNQKMLFEQPLKNVVLIEVDDNHRLEKFENYISHIEKYIQSKS
;
A
#
# COMPACT_ATOMS: atom_id res chain seq x y z
N MET A 1 -14.41 -18.39 6.63
CA MET A 1 -14.45 -17.36 5.55
C MET A 1 -13.02 -17.09 5.11
N LYS A 2 -12.83 -16.85 3.82
CA LYS A 2 -11.52 -16.59 3.24
C LYS A 2 -11.08 -15.17 3.57
N PRO A 3 -9.82 -14.92 4.01
CA PRO A 3 -9.34 -13.56 4.21
C PRO A 3 -9.35 -12.76 2.89
N LYS A 4 -9.51 -11.45 2.98
CA LYS A 4 -9.56 -10.54 1.83
C LYS A 4 -8.27 -9.77 1.69
N LEU A 5 -7.69 -9.74 0.48
CA LEU A 5 -6.53 -8.94 0.15
C LEU A 5 -6.91 -7.94 -0.95
N LEU A 6 -6.75 -6.66 -0.65
CA LEU A 6 -6.94 -5.56 -1.60
C LEU A 6 -5.60 -4.95 -1.96
N TYR A 7 -5.35 -4.81 -3.27
CA TYR A 7 -4.16 -4.14 -3.79
C TYR A 7 -4.53 -2.80 -4.44
N ILE A 8 -3.73 -1.75 -4.16
CA ILE A 8 -3.84 -0.42 -4.77
C ILE A 8 -2.53 -0.08 -5.45
N HIS A 9 -2.55 0.06 -6.77
CA HIS A 9 -1.35 0.26 -7.59
C HIS A 9 -0.78 1.68 -7.51
N GLY A 10 0.47 1.84 -7.95
CA GLY A 10 1.14 3.14 -8.11
C GLY A 10 0.74 3.87 -9.39
N LEU A 11 1.19 5.14 -9.49
CA LEU A 11 0.97 5.97 -10.67
C LEU A 11 1.54 5.30 -11.93
N GLY A 12 0.74 5.29 -12.99
CA GLY A 12 1.13 4.69 -14.29
C GLY A 12 1.12 3.16 -14.32
N SER A 13 0.57 2.51 -13.31
CA SER A 13 0.36 1.06 -13.25
C SER A 13 -1.12 0.70 -13.44
N ASP A 14 -1.43 -0.59 -13.45
CA ASP A 14 -2.78 -1.13 -13.63
C ASP A 14 -2.94 -2.48 -12.91
N ARG A 15 -4.04 -3.18 -13.21
CA ARG A 15 -4.35 -4.53 -12.67
C ARG A 15 -3.33 -5.62 -13.02
N ASN A 16 -2.45 -5.38 -13.98
CA ASN A 16 -1.38 -6.31 -14.36
C ASN A 16 -0.07 -5.97 -13.65
N SER A 17 -0.13 -5.14 -12.60
CA SER A 17 1.03 -4.83 -11.78
C SER A 17 1.79 -6.09 -11.41
N ARG A 18 3.09 -6.11 -11.72
CA ARG A 18 3.99 -7.23 -11.40
C ARG A 18 3.92 -7.62 -9.92
N LYS A 19 3.84 -6.65 -9.01
CA LYS A 19 3.73 -6.92 -7.57
C LYS A 19 2.44 -7.63 -7.22
N LEU A 20 1.30 -7.26 -7.82
CA LEU A 20 0.04 -7.96 -7.60
C LEU A 20 0.09 -9.39 -8.16
N VAL A 21 0.69 -9.59 -9.34
CA VAL A 21 0.88 -10.92 -9.92
C VAL A 21 1.73 -11.77 -8.99
N ASN A 22 2.89 -11.28 -8.56
CA ASN A 22 3.77 -12.00 -7.64
C ASN A 22 3.07 -12.36 -6.30
N ILE A 23 2.24 -11.46 -5.75
CA ILE A 23 1.45 -11.73 -4.54
C ILE A 23 0.46 -12.86 -4.79
N LYS A 24 -0.28 -12.81 -5.90
CA LYS A 24 -1.26 -13.85 -6.25
C LYS A 24 -0.59 -15.21 -6.49
N ASP A 25 0.55 -15.22 -7.16
CA ASP A 25 1.30 -16.46 -7.43
C ASP A 25 1.84 -17.08 -6.13
N PHE A 26 2.29 -16.26 -5.18
CA PHE A 26 2.83 -16.72 -3.91
C PHE A 26 1.74 -17.24 -2.95
N PHE A 27 0.67 -16.48 -2.79
CA PHE A 27 -0.41 -16.82 -1.85
C PHE A 27 -1.52 -17.67 -2.47
N GLU A 28 -1.50 -17.85 -3.79
CA GLU A 28 -2.47 -18.68 -4.53
C GLU A 28 -3.93 -18.46 -4.09
N ASN A 29 -4.56 -19.49 -3.57
CA ASN A 29 -5.96 -19.48 -3.15
C ASN A 29 -6.17 -19.09 -1.68
N GLN A 30 -5.17 -18.55 -0.99
CA GLN A 30 -5.29 -18.20 0.43
C GLN A 30 -6.20 -17.00 0.67
N PHE A 31 -6.32 -16.08 -0.30
CA PHE A 31 -7.11 -14.85 -0.19
C PHE A 31 -8.22 -14.79 -1.26
N GLU A 32 -9.28 -14.07 -0.92
CA GLU A 32 -10.14 -13.44 -1.91
C GLU A 32 -9.48 -12.10 -2.30
N TYR A 33 -9.13 -11.97 -3.59
CA TYR A 33 -8.38 -10.82 -4.09
C TYR A 33 -9.30 -9.79 -4.72
N ASN A 34 -9.03 -8.53 -4.46
CA ASN A 34 -9.59 -7.41 -5.20
C ASN A 34 -8.53 -6.33 -5.44
N PHE A 35 -8.88 -5.36 -6.23
CA PHE A 35 -7.97 -4.39 -6.77
C PHE A 35 -8.69 -3.05 -6.98
N VAL A 36 -8.05 -1.95 -6.56
CA VAL A 36 -8.55 -0.61 -6.87
C VAL A 36 -7.81 -0.10 -8.10
N GLU A 37 -8.53 0.00 -9.22
CA GLU A 37 -8.02 0.59 -10.45
C GLU A 37 -8.36 2.08 -10.47
N TRP A 38 -7.36 2.92 -10.63
CA TRP A 38 -7.49 4.36 -10.66
C TRP A 38 -6.59 4.97 -11.75
N ASN A 39 -6.91 6.18 -12.17
CA ASN A 39 -6.16 6.96 -13.14
C ASN A 39 -6.10 8.44 -12.70
N ASN A 40 -5.52 9.29 -13.54
CA ASN A 40 -5.28 10.70 -13.22
C ASN A 40 -6.56 11.52 -12.94
N ASP A 41 -7.72 11.07 -13.42
CA ASP A 41 -9.01 11.75 -13.30
C ASP A 41 -9.97 11.08 -12.30
N SER A 42 -9.49 10.05 -11.58
CA SER A 42 -10.31 9.31 -10.63
C SER A 42 -10.70 10.13 -9.40
N ASP A 43 -11.93 9.94 -8.95
CA ASP A 43 -12.36 10.29 -7.59
C ASP A 43 -11.93 9.17 -6.64
N ILE A 44 -10.81 9.41 -5.96
CA ILE A 44 -10.23 8.44 -5.03
C ILE A 44 -11.16 8.16 -3.87
N SER A 45 -11.84 9.17 -3.34
CA SER A 45 -12.78 8.97 -2.21
C SER A 45 -13.91 7.99 -2.59
N ALA A 46 -14.47 8.14 -3.79
CA ALA A 46 -15.50 7.24 -4.29
C ALA A 46 -14.96 5.80 -4.43
N LEU A 47 -13.78 5.62 -5.02
CA LEU A 47 -13.15 4.31 -5.17
C LEU A 47 -12.84 3.63 -3.82
N LEU A 48 -12.34 4.39 -2.86
CA LEU A 48 -12.07 3.85 -1.51
C LEU A 48 -13.36 3.47 -0.78
N ASN A 49 -14.47 4.20 -0.98
CA ASN A 49 -15.76 3.83 -0.43
C ASN A 49 -16.31 2.52 -1.01
N GLU A 50 -16.15 2.29 -2.33
CA GLU A 50 -16.50 1.01 -2.94
C GLU A 50 -15.62 -0.14 -2.44
N ALA A 51 -14.31 0.11 -2.33
CA ALA A 51 -13.38 -0.87 -1.75
C ALA A 51 -13.75 -1.21 -0.30
N GLN A 52 -14.11 -0.22 0.51
CA GLN A 52 -14.56 -0.42 1.89
C GLN A 52 -15.81 -1.31 1.96
N LYS A 53 -16.82 -1.07 1.11
CA LYS A 53 -18.03 -1.92 1.05
C LYS A 53 -17.68 -3.37 0.77
N TRP A 54 -16.81 -3.63 -0.20
CA TRP A 54 -16.36 -4.99 -0.50
C TRP A 54 -15.62 -5.62 0.68
N LEU A 55 -14.69 -4.89 1.32
CA LEU A 55 -13.91 -5.39 2.45
C LEU A 55 -14.78 -5.71 3.67
N THR A 56 -15.85 -4.96 3.88
CA THR A 56 -16.75 -5.09 5.04
C THR A 56 -18.01 -5.89 4.76
N SER A 57 -18.17 -6.44 3.57
CA SER A 57 -19.37 -7.23 3.19
C SER A 57 -19.58 -8.47 4.07
N GLU A 58 -18.52 -8.94 4.71
CA GLU A 58 -18.56 -10.05 5.64
C GLU A 58 -18.01 -9.65 7.00
N PRO A 59 -18.69 -10.01 8.10
CA PRO A 59 -18.20 -9.73 9.44
C PRO A 59 -16.96 -10.59 9.78
N ASN A 60 -16.06 -10.07 10.60
CA ASN A 60 -14.92 -10.80 11.19
C ASN A 60 -13.95 -11.43 10.18
N VAL A 61 -13.95 -11.00 8.94
CA VAL A 61 -12.97 -11.43 7.94
C VAL A 61 -11.65 -10.68 8.16
N GLN A 62 -10.53 -11.39 8.07
CA GLN A 62 -9.21 -10.77 8.05
C GLN A 62 -9.06 -9.93 6.78
N ILE A 63 -8.59 -8.69 6.93
CA ILE A 63 -8.39 -7.74 5.84
C ILE A 63 -6.90 -7.44 5.72
N VAL A 64 -6.37 -7.59 4.51
CA VAL A 64 -5.01 -7.20 4.14
C VAL A 64 -5.08 -6.13 3.06
N LEU A 65 -4.45 -4.99 3.31
CA LEU A 65 -4.31 -3.89 2.36
C LEU A 65 -2.86 -3.82 1.88
N VAL A 66 -2.65 -3.82 0.59
CA VAL A 66 -1.33 -3.62 -0.02
C VAL A 66 -1.40 -2.39 -0.92
N GLY A 67 -0.56 -1.38 -0.62
CA GLY A 67 -0.46 -0.16 -1.42
C GLY A 67 0.95 0.03 -1.97
N ASP A 68 1.05 0.38 -3.25
CA ASP A 68 2.31 0.62 -3.93
C ASP A 68 2.47 2.10 -4.34
N SER A 69 3.57 2.73 -3.95
CA SER A 69 3.90 4.12 -4.31
C SER A 69 2.73 5.08 -4.00
N THR A 70 2.12 5.74 -4.98
CA THR A 70 0.91 6.56 -4.79
C THR A 70 -0.26 5.76 -4.19
N GLY A 71 -0.43 4.51 -4.60
CA GLY A 71 -1.44 3.61 -4.03
C GLY A 71 -1.21 3.30 -2.54
N ALA A 72 0.01 3.46 -2.03
CA ALA A 72 0.30 3.35 -0.60
C ALA A 72 -0.37 4.46 0.22
N ASN A 73 -0.43 5.68 -0.31
CA ASN A 73 -1.17 6.78 0.30
C ASN A 73 -2.67 6.47 0.39
N PHE A 74 -3.23 5.95 -0.69
CA PHE A 74 -4.65 5.56 -0.73
C PHE A 74 -4.96 4.35 0.16
N ALA A 75 -4.06 3.37 0.23
CA ALA A 75 -4.20 2.24 1.14
C ALA A 75 -4.18 2.68 2.62
N TYR A 76 -3.34 3.67 2.96
CA TYR A 76 -3.30 4.26 4.28
C TYR A 76 -4.63 4.96 4.62
N GLN A 77 -5.16 5.76 3.70
CA GLN A 77 -6.48 6.41 3.87
C GLN A 77 -7.60 5.38 4.07
N LEU A 78 -7.59 4.30 3.28
CA LEU A 78 -8.58 3.22 3.40
C LEU A 78 -8.48 2.49 4.74
N ARG A 79 -7.25 2.27 5.25
CA ARG A 79 -7.03 1.71 6.58
C ARG A 79 -7.72 2.54 7.64
N GLU A 80 -7.53 3.87 7.64
CA GLU A 80 -8.14 4.76 8.63
C GLU A 80 -9.68 4.68 8.58
N LYS A 81 -10.26 4.71 7.38
CA LYS A 81 -11.71 4.50 7.21
C LYS A 81 -12.20 3.16 7.78
N LEU A 82 -11.42 2.10 7.64
CA LEU A 82 -11.76 0.78 8.18
C LEU A 82 -11.66 0.75 9.71
N ILE A 83 -10.66 1.41 10.29
CA ILE A 83 -10.47 1.52 11.74
C ILE A 83 -11.64 2.30 12.37
N GLU A 84 -12.07 3.41 11.79
CA GLU A 84 -13.25 4.17 12.21
C GLU A 84 -14.53 3.32 12.22
N ASN A 85 -14.60 2.29 11.37
CA ASN A 85 -15.69 1.32 11.32
C ASN A 85 -15.42 0.05 12.15
N GLY A 86 -14.50 0.11 13.12
CA GLY A 86 -14.21 -0.98 14.05
C GLY A 86 -13.46 -2.18 13.44
N ARG A 87 -12.86 -2.04 12.26
CA ARG A 87 -12.05 -3.09 11.62
C ARG A 87 -10.57 -2.89 11.94
N LYS A 88 -9.81 -3.96 11.89
CA LYS A 88 -8.35 -3.94 12.12
C LYS A 88 -7.62 -4.52 10.90
N PRO A 89 -7.46 -3.77 9.82
CA PRO A 89 -6.77 -4.27 8.64
C PRO A 89 -5.26 -4.35 8.87
N THR A 90 -4.62 -5.35 8.26
CA THR A 90 -3.17 -5.44 8.13
C THR A 90 -2.74 -4.57 6.96
N LEU A 91 -1.84 -3.61 7.19
CA LEU A 91 -1.38 -2.65 6.17
C LEU A 91 0.05 -2.96 5.72
N ILE A 92 0.24 -3.03 4.41
CA ILE A 92 1.52 -3.28 3.74
C ILE A 92 1.75 -2.18 2.71
N LEU A 93 2.86 -1.48 2.80
CA LEU A 93 3.22 -0.37 1.93
C LEU A 93 4.55 -0.66 1.22
N THR A 94 4.59 -0.50 -0.08
CA THR A 94 5.80 -0.67 -0.90
C THR A 94 6.19 0.64 -1.55
N SER A 95 7.44 1.08 -1.36
CA SER A 95 7.98 2.37 -1.84
C SER A 95 6.96 3.52 -1.66
N PRO A 96 6.43 3.77 -0.45
CA PRO A 96 5.21 4.55 -0.26
C PRO A 96 5.39 6.05 -0.54
N LEU A 97 4.44 6.66 -1.27
CA LEU A 97 4.26 8.11 -1.33
C LEU A 97 3.47 8.56 -0.11
N LEU A 98 4.15 8.92 0.97
CA LEU A 98 3.52 9.37 2.21
C LEU A 98 3.21 10.87 2.22
N ASN A 99 3.99 11.66 1.50
CA ASN A 99 3.80 13.10 1.34
C ASN A 99 4.24 13.49 -0.08
N ILE A 100 3.43 14.28 -0.77
CA ILE A 100 3.75 14.78 -2.11
C ILE A 100 5.07 15.57 -2.16
N ASP A 101 5.40 16.26 -1.06
CA ASP A 101 6.62 17.05 -0.94
C ASP A 101 7.91 16.17 -0.92
N ASN A 102 7.77 14.86 -0.72
CA ASN A 102 8.88 13.91 -0.77
C ASN A 102 9.25 13.45 -2.20
N ARG A 103 8.52 13.88 -3.22
CA ARG A 103 8.86 13.54 -4.61
C ARG A 103 10.13 14.25 -5.06
N ILE A 104 11.02 13.47 -5.68
CA ILE A 104 12.26 13.95 -6.28
C ILE A 104 12.33 13.68 -7.79
N ALA A 105 11.33 13.00 -8.34
CA ALA A 105 11.25 12.71 -9.77
C ALA A 105 10.92 13.98 -10.59
N ASP A 106 11.56 14.12 -11.75
CA ASP A 106 11.44 15.31 -12.62
C ASP A 106 10.10 15.41 -13.37
N PHE A 107 9.35 14.30 -13.52
CA PHE A 107 8.06 14.33 -14.21
C PHE A 107 6.94 14.91 -13.33
N GLU A 108 6.02 15.65 -13.97
CA GLU A 108 4.90 16.28 -13.27
C GLU A 108 3.94 15.24 -12.68
N PHE A 109 3.51 15.47 -11.43
CA PHE A 109 2.46 14.65 -10.81
C PHE A 109 1.08 15.15 -11.26
N PRO A 110 0.09 14.26 -11.49
CA PRO A 110 -1.25 14.64 -11.92
C PRO A 110 -1.92 15.62 -10.95
N LYS A 111 -2.25 16.83 -11.44
CA LYS A 111 -2.78 17.92 -10.60
C LYS A 111 -4.08 17.55 -9.88
N ASN A 112 -4.95 16.78 -10.53
CA ASN A 112 -6.23 16.34 -9.97
C ASN A 112 -6.08 15.38 -8.78
N LEU A 113 -4.93 14.71 -8.65
CA LEU A 113 -4.67 13.77 -7.57
C LEU A 113 -4.04 14.45 -6.34
N ILE A 114 -3.34 15.56 -6.51
CA ILE A 114 -2.64 16.25 -5.41
C ILE A 114 -3.57 16.55 -4.22
N PRO A 115 -4.77 17.15 -4.42
CA PRO A 115 -5.66 17.45 -3.30
C PRO A 115 -6.28 16.21 -2.65
N GLN A 116 -6.16 15.04 -3.26
CA GLN A 116 -6.67 13.78 -2.76
C GLN A 116 -5.62 12.98 -1.97
N LEU A 117 -4.37 13.44 -1.95
CA LEU A 117 -3.30 12.82 -1.17
C LEU A 117 -3.30 13.34 0.27
N TRP A 118 -3.02 12.45 1.21
CA TRP A 118 -2.74 12.85 2.59
C TRP A 118 -1.25 13.14 2.78
N LYS A 119 -0.96 14.06 3.71
CA LYS A 119 0.38 14.25 4.27
C LYS A 119 0.53 13.34 5.49
N ILE A 120 1.20 12.21 5.30
CA ILE A 120 1.43 11.19 6.33
C ILE A 120 2.84 11.38 6.87
N GLU A 121 2.98 12.14 7.95
CA GLU A 121 4.28 12.45 8.52
C GLU A 121 4.80 11.33 9.44
N ASN A 122 3.90 10.65 10.13
CA ASN A 122 4.23 9.59 11.07
C ASN A 122 3.43 8.33 10.74
N PRO A 123 3.85 7.55 9.72
CA PRO A 123 3.16 6.29 9.43
C PRO A 123 3.29 5.33 10.60
N GLU A 124 2.20 4.62 10.91
CA GLU A 124 2.15 3.67 12.03
C GLU A 124 1.40 2.39 11.65
N ASP A 125 1.59 1.34 12.46
CA ASP A 125 0.90 0.06 12.34
C ASP A 125 0.93 -0.55 10.93
N ALA A 126 2.12 -0.60 10.32
CA ALA A 126 2.31 -1.09 8.94
C ALA A 126 3.59 -1.93 8.78
N LEU A 127 3.58 -2.79 7.77
CA LEU A 127 4.82 -3.24 7.13
C LEU A 127 5.17 -2.25 6.03
N ILE A 128 6.39 -1.74 6.02
CA ILE A 128 6.91 -0.86 4.97
C ILE A 128 8.14 -1.52 4.34
N ILE A 129 8.10 -1.73 3.01
CA ILE A 129 9.24 -2.19 2.23
C ILE A 129 9.71 -1.03 1.38
N ALA A 130 10.91 -0.52 1.63
CA ALA A 130 11.44 0.66 0.98
C ALA A 130 12.97 0.58 0.81
N THR A 131 13.48 1.43 -0.08
CA THR A 131 14.91 1.54 -0.35
C THR A 131 15.40 2.98 -0.15
N LYS A 132 16.62 3.13 0.37
CA LYS A 132 17.31 4.44 0.40
C LYS A 132 17.73 4.90 -0.99
N LYS A 133 17.75 4.00 -1.99
CA LYS A 133 18.12 4.28 -3.39
C LYS A 133 16.90 4.61 -4.26
N ASP A 134 15.78 4.99 -3.65
CA ASP A 134 14.58 5.39 -4.37
C ASP A 134 14.84 6.67 -5.16
N GLN A 135 14.72 6.62 -6.48
CA GLN A 135 14.96 7.72 -7.39
C GLN A 135 13.71 8.55 -7.71
N VAL A 136 12.57 8.17 -7.17
CA VAL A 136 11.27 8.83 -7.36
C VAL A 136 10.84 9.59 -6.11
N LEU A 137 11.09 8.99 -4.94
CA LEU A 137 10.68 9.50 -3.64
C LEU A 137 11.88 9.59 -2.68
N ASN A 138 11.97 10.68 -1.96
CA ASN A 138 12.89 10.77 -0.82
C ASN A 138 12.30 9.99 0.36
N GLN A 139 12.80 8.78 0.57
CA GLN A 139 12.37 7.89 1.66
C GLN A 139 13.14 8.09 2.97
N LYS A 140 14.01 9.12 3.04
CA LYS A 140 14.93 9.34 4.16
C LYS A 140 14.25 9.34 5.51
N MET A 141 13.09 9.98 5.62
CA MET A 141 12.31 10.04 6.87
C MET A 141 11.98 8.67 7.47
N LEU A 142 11.78 7.64 6.63
CA LEU A 142 11.47 6.29 7.10
C LEU A 142 12.63 5.65 7.86
N PHE A 143 13.87 6.04 7.54
CA PHE A 143 15.09 5.42 8.07
C PHE A 143 15.75 6.22 9.18
N GLU A 144 15.35 7.47 9.40
CA GLU A 144 16.02 8.39 10.34
C GLU A 144 15.28 8.59 11.66
N GLN A 145 14.04 8.10 11.76
CA GLN A 145 13.25 8.27 12.98
C GLN A 145 12.56 6.94 13.39
N PRO A 146 12.36 6.72 14.68
CA PRO A 146 11.58 5.59 15.15
C PRO A 146 10.12 5.76 14.72
N LEU A 147 9.54 4.73 14.12
CA LEU A 147 8.14 4.68 13.71
C LEU A 147 7.35 3.78 14.63
N LYS A 148 6.13 4.20 15.00
CA LYS A 148 5.28 3.47 15.94
C LYS A 148 4.70 2.22 15.30
N ASN A 149 5.04 1.04 15.84
CA ASN A 149 4.53 -0.27 15.39
C ASN A 149 4.75 -0.53 13.89
N VAL A 150 5.79 0.03 13.30
CA VAL A 150 6.17 -0.20 11.91
C VAL A 150 7.27 -1.26 11.86
N VAL A 151 7.07 -2.26 11.01
CA VAL A 151 8.13 -3.16 10.57
C VAL A 151 8.69 -2.59 9.27
N LEU A 152 9.87 -1.99 9.33
CA LEU A 152 10.55 -1.42 8.17
C LEU A 152 11.57 -2.42 7.61
N ILE A 153 11.40 -2.79 6.35
CA ILE A 153 12.32 -3.63 5.59
C ILE A 153 13.06 -2.75 4.59
N GLU A 154 14.32 -2.46 4.89
CA GLU A 154 15.23 -1.82 3.94
C GLU A 154 15.71 -2.84 2.92
N VAL A 155 15.57 -2.53 1.63
CA VAL A 155 15.99 -3.39 0.54
C VAL A 155 16.99 -2.72 -0.38
N ASP A 156 17.89 -3.52 -0.97
CA ASP A 156 18.82 -3.05 -2.01
C ASP A 156 18.19 -3.21 -3.40
N ASP A 157 17.37 -2.23 -3.73
CA ASP A 157 16.57 -2.19 -4.95
C ASP A 157 16.33 -0.73 -5.39
N ASN A 158 15.46 -0.50 -6.35
CA ASN A 158 14.99 0.82 -6.80
C ASN A 158 13.52 1.07 -6.40
N HIS A 159 12.94 2.22 -6.80
CA HIS A 159 11.54 2.57 -6.51
C HIS A 159 10.54 1.48 -6.92
N ARG A 160 10.78 0.81 -8.04
CA ARG A 160 9.88 -0.22 -8.57
C ARG A 160 9.96 -1.54 -7.83
N LEU A 161 10.97 -1.72 -6.96
CA LEU A 161 11.26 -2.99 -6.28
C LEU A 161 11.31 -4.13 -7.29
N GLU A 162 12.29 -4.09 -8.21
CA GLU A 162 12.38 -5.05 -9.32
C GLU A 162 12.56 -6.50 -8.86
N LYS A 163 13.11 -6.69 -7.67
CA LYS A 163 13.29 -8.02 -7.03
C LYS A 163 12.17 -8.33 -6.03
N PHE A 164 10.96 -7.81 -6.25
CA PHE A 164 9.86 -7.86 -5.28
C PHE A 164 9.51 -9.28 -4.84
N GLU A 165 9.64 -10.28 -5.70
CA GLU A 165 9.42 -11.68 -5.38
C GLU A 165 10.27 -12.15 -4.19
N ASN A 166 11.46 -11.59 -4.00
CA ASN A 166 12.35 -11.93 -2.88
C ASN A 166 11.86 -11.34 -1.55
N TYR A 167 10.92 -10.39 -1.58
CA TYR A 167 10.45 -9.69 -0.39
C TYR A 167 9.09 -10.20 0.10
N ILE A 168 8.39 -11.04 -0.65
CA ILE A 168 7.04 -11.52 -0.31
C ILE A 168 7.04 -12.33 0.99
N SER A 169 8.11 -13.04 1.30
CA SER A 169 8.23 -13.77 2.57
C SER A 169 8.15 -12.85 3.81
N HIS A 170 8.54 -11.58 3.70
CA HIS A 170 8.35 -10.60 4.77
C HIS A 170 6.87 -10.22 4.93
N ILE A 171 6.15 -10.12 3.81
CA ILE A 171 4.69 -9.89 3.80
C ILE A 171 3.97 -11.05 4.48
N GLU A 172 4.30 -12.29 4.13
CA GLU A 172 3.72 -13.47 4.74
C GLU A 172 3.92 -13.49 6.26
N LYS A 173 5.16 -13.33 6.72
CA LYS A 173 5.48 -13.29 8.16
C LYS A 173 4.73 -12.19 8.89
N TYR A 174 4.59 -11.01 8.27
CA TYR A 174 3.87 -9.90 8.87
C TYR A 174 2.37 -10.19 8.97
N ILE A 175 1.74 -10.74 7.93
CA ILE A 175 0.33 -11.15 7.97
C ILE A 175 0.09 -12.19 9.06
N GLN A 176 0.95 -13.21 9.16
CA GLN A 176 0.87 -14.24 10.19
C GLN A 176 0.99 -13.67 11.62
N SER A 177 1.81 -12.62 11.80
CA SER A 177 1.96 -11.96 13.11
C SER A 177 0.74 -11.15 13.55
N LYS A 178 -0.21 -10.90 12.64
CA LYS A 178 -1.45 -10.11 12.87
C LYS A 178 -2.71 -10.97 12.90
N SER A 179 -2.57 -12.28 12.68
CA SER A 179 -3.67 -13.25 12.65
C SER A 179 -4.08 -13.73 14.06
#